data_31d9e85f55729d27b6cc11bf11823977
#
_entry.id   31d9e85f55729d27b6cc11bf11823977
#
_cell.length_a   1.000
_cell.length_b   1.000
_cell.length_c   1.000
_cell.angle_alpha   90.00
_cell.angle_beta   90.00
_cell.angle_gamma   90.00
#
_symmetry.space_group_name_H-M   'P 1'
#
loop_
_entity.id
_entity.type
_entity.pdbx_description
1 polymer ?
#
loop_
_entity_poly.entity_id
_entity_poly.type
_entity_poly.pdbx_seq_one_letter_code
_entity_poly.pdbx_strand_id
1 'polypeptide(L)'
;MRTRIAAWLPLIALAVACGGPAAPAASPEAPADTADDAKAPATDVEAPADKSEAPASDKPAAGAPASEQDVVAILQLVVDDPELDRYLHLGEPGRFPLQLSGERLPAGLKLIKATEPVKIVDGPKSKKDAVLVVTEIDVQGERATVRYRYDIESIRGNVSLAKTSHGWELKNSRLVEH
;
A
#
# COMPACT_ATOMS: atom_id res chain seq x y z
N MET A 1 24.36 -48.43 -1.42
CA MET A 1 25.25 -47.35 -1.89
C MET A 1 24.94 -46.08 -1.09
N ARG A 2 25.88 -45.68 -0.23
CA ARG A 2 25.69 -44.51 0.67
C ARG A 2 26.53 -43.34 0.09
N THR A 3 25.87 -42.34 -0.45
CA THR A 3 26.53 -41.13 -0.97
C THR A 3 26.62 -40.10 0.16
N ARG A 4 27.83 -39.79 0.61
CA ARG A 4 28.15 -38.73 1.58
C ARG A 4 28.28 -37.40 0.82
N ILE A 5 27.40 -36.45 1.13
CA ILE A 5 27.52 -35.07 0.63
C ILE A 5 28.28 -34.25 1.66
N ALA A 6 29.44 -33.74 1.24
CA ALA A 6 30.32 -32.91 2.06
C ALA A 6 29.75 -31.50 2.19
N ALA A 7 29.67 -31.02 3.43
CA ALA A 7 29.31 -29.65 3.75
C ALA A 7 30.49 -28.70 3.47
N TRP A 8 30.30 -27.70 2.63
CA TRP A 8 31.20 -26.56 2.47
C TRP A 8 30.61 -25.37 3.18
N LEU A 9 31.29 -24.91 4.24
CA LEU A 9 31.04 -23.65 4.95
C LEU A 9 31.97 -22.60 4.34
N PRO A 10 31.48 -21.46 3.86
CA PRO A 10 32.31 -20.29 3.64
C PRO A 10 32.35 -19.42 4.91
N LEU A 11 33.54 -19.19 5.38
CA LEU A 11 33.92 -18.25 6.44
C LEU A 11 33.83 -16.82 5.88
N ILE A 12 32.88 -16.02 6.33
CA ILE A 12 32.80 -14.59 5.96
C ILE A 12 33.40 -13.78 7.09
N ALA A 13 34.52 -13.10 6.79
CA ALA A 13 35.22 -12.20 7.68
C ALA A 13 34.45 -10.89 7.91
N LEU A 14 34.24 -10.53 9.17
CA LEU A 14 33.65 -9.27 9.62
C LEU A 14 34.72 -8.17 9.55
N ALA A 15 34.53 -7.16 8.72
CA ALA A 15 35.28 -5.91 8.76
C ALA A 15 34.47 -4.86 9.52
N VAL A 16 34.91 -4.53 10.72
CA VAL A 16 34.41 -3.43 11.54
C VAL A 16 35.09 -2.14 11.08
N ALA A 17 34.35 -1.21 10.52
CA ALA A 17 34.80 0.15 10.24
C ALA A 17 34.15 1.11 11.25
N CYS A 18 34.98 1.57 12.20
CA CYS A 18 34.66 2.70 13.07
C CYS A 18 34.75 4.01 12.29
N GLY A 19 33.68 4.76 12.19
CA GLY A 19 33.60 6.11 11.64
C GLY A 19 32.84 7.02 12.60
N GLY A 20 33.55 8.06 13.10
CA GLY A 20 33.23 8.90 14.24
C GLY A 20 32.08 9.91 14.04
N PRO A 21 31.76 10.67 15.13
CA PRO A 21 30.60 11.55 15.19
C PRO A 21 30.87 12.90 14.54
N ALA A 22 29.95 13.35 13.68
CA ALA A 22 29.93 14.72 13.20
C ALA A 22 28.92 15.55 13.99
N ALA A 23 29.39 16.72 14.42
CA ALA A 23 28.75 17.69 15.28
C ALA A 23 27.52 18.39 14.64
N PRO A 24 26.62 18.98 15.46
CA PRO A 24 25.45 19.68 15.01
C PRO A 24 25.76 21.10 14.54
N ALA A 25 25.22 21.50 13.40
CA ALA A 25 25.25 22.87 12.91
C ALA A 25 23.88 23.52 13.08
N ALA A 26 23.89 24.55 13.92
CA ALA A 26 23.17 25.83 13.93
C ALA A 26 21.79 25.95 13.23
N SER A 27 20.82 26.32 14.01
CA SER A 27 19.60 27.07 13.63
C SER A 27 19.93 28.40 12.99
N PRO A 28 19.14 28.84 12.02
CA PRO A 28 18.93 30.26 11.79
C PRO A 28 17.56 30.74 12.32
N GLU A 29 17.68 31.89 12.95
CA GLU A 29 16.69 32.79 13.52
C GLU A 29 15.52 33.09 12.59
N ALA A 30 14.37 33.31 13.23
CA ALA A 30 13.18 33.95 12.66
C ALA A 30 13.40 35.47 12.52
N PRO A 31 12.85 36.13 11.53
CA PRO A 31 12.49 37.54 11.67
C PRO A 31 10.99 37.72 11.89
N ALA A 32 10.73 38.61 12.86
CA ALA A 32 9.47 39.11 13.27
C ALA A 32 8.89 40.17 12.27
N ASP A 33 7.56 40.32 12.43
CA ASP A 33 6.77 41.53 12.24
C ASP A 33 6.81 42.27 10.90
N THR A 34 5.67 42.32 10.25
CA THR A 34 5.06 43.61 9.88
C THR A 34 3.53 43.46 9.74
N ALA A 35 2.82 44.08 10.69
CA ALA A 35 1.44 44.49 10.53
C ALA A 35 1.35 45.58 9.46
N ASP A 36 0.40 45.46 8.53
CA ASP A 36 -0.16 46.63 7.89
C ASP A 36 -1.65 46.45 7.62
N ASP A 37 -2.32 47.47 8.11
CA ASP A 37 -3.74 47.80 8.17
C ASP A 37 -4.15 48.36 6.81
N ALA A 38 -5.18 47.81 6.15
CA ALA A 38 -5.96 48.56 5.17
C ALA A 38 -7.30 47.88 4.84
N LYS A 39 -8.34 48.35 5.51
CA LYS A 39 -9.56 48.93 4.98
C LYS A 39 -10.26 48.25 3.81
N ALA A 40 -11.43 47.67 4.14
CA ALA A 40 -12.47 47.27 3.18
C ALA A 40 -12.97 48.41 2.29
N PRO A 41 -13.47 48.10 1.10
CA PRO A 41 -14.82 48.55 0.80
C PRO A 41 -15.74 47.41 0.37
N ALA A 42 -16.94 47.46 0.88
CA ALA A 42 -18.10 46.71 0.45
C ALA A 42 -18.40 47.02 -1.03
N THR A 43 -18.56 45.96 -1.80
CA THR A 43 -19.25 46.05 -3.08
C THR A 43 -20.32 44.95 -3.10
N ASP A 44 -21.53 45.47 -2.95
CA ASP A 44 -22.77 44.78 -3.25
C ASP A 44 -22.75 44.40 -4.74
N VAL A 45 -22.74 43.12 -5.07
CA VAL A 45 -23.05 42.63 -6.40
C VAL A 45 -24.01 41.48 -6.28
N GLU A 46 -25.21 41.77 -6.66
CA GLU A 46 -26.38 41.01 -6.98
C GLU A 46 -26.06 39.64 -7.60
N ALA A 47 -26.62 38.59 -7.05
CA ALA A 47 -26.55 37.19 -7.54
C ALA A 47 -27.39 37.03 -8.82
N PRO A 48 -26.88 36.41 -9.86
CA PRO A 48 -27.70 35.63 -10.77
C PRO A 48 -27.75 34.17 -10.30
N ALA A 49 -28.94 33.72 -10.04
CA ALA A 49 -29.26 32.33 -9.83
C ALA A 49 -28.89 31.53 -11.11
N ASP A 50 -27.72 30.89 -11.09
CA ASP A 50 -27.39 29.88 -12.09
C ASP A 50 -27.72 28.52 -11.48
N LYS A 51 -28.73 27.89 -12.11
CA LYS A 51 -29.10 26.52 -11.91
C LYS A 51 -27.92 25.63 -12.34
N SER A 52 -27.00 25.38 -11.44
CA SER A 52 -26.03 24.32 -11.66
C SER A 52 -26.76 22.98 -11.56
N GLU A 53 -27.13 22.51 -12.72
CA GLU A 53 -27.52 21.14 -12.98
C GLU A 53 -26.45 20.21 -12.38
N ALA A 54 -26.79 19.49 -11.32
CA ALA A 54 -25.96 18.45 -10.75
C ALA A 54 -25.59 17.46 -11.87
N PRO A 55 -24.30 17.17 -12.10
CA PRO A 55 -23.95 16.14 -13.03
C PRO A 55 -24.58 14.83 -12.51
N ALA A 56 -25.45 14.26 -13.35
CA ALA A 56 -26.02 12.95 -13.15
C ALA A 56 -24.90 12.01 -12.73
N SER A 57 -25.06 11.41 -11.55
CA SER A 57 -24.23 10.29 -11.11
C SER A 57 -24.41 9.18 -12.15
N ASP A 58 -23.49 9.12 -13.11
CA ASP A 58 -23.32 7.93 -13.93
C ASP A 58 -22.98 6.80 -12.98
N LYS A 59 -24.01 6.09 -12.55
CA LYS A 59 -23.89 4.81 -11.88
C LYS A 59 -23.20 3.90 -12.89
N PRO A 60 -21.92 3.54 -12.70
CA PRO A 60 -21.27 2.69 -13.69
C PRO A 60 -22.05 1.40 -13.79
N ALA A 61 -22.37 1.04 -15.04
CA ALA A 61 -23.02 -0.23 -15.35
C ALA A 61 -22.26 -1.34 -14.64
N ALA A 62 -22.99 -2.21 -13.95
CA ALA A 62 -22.45 -3.38 -13.28
C ALA A 62 -21.57 -4.16 -14.29
N GLY A 63 -20.27 -3.97 -14.21
CA GLY A 63 -19.30 -4.62 -15.09
C GLY A 63 -19.39 -6.13 -14.91
N ALA A 64 -19.06 -6.87 -15.96
CA ALA A 64 -18.90 -8.32 -15.88
C ALA A 64 -17.99 -8.67 -14.67
N PRO A 65 -18.27 -9.77 -13.97
CA PRO A 65 -17.46 -10.19 -12.84
C PRO A 65 -15.98 -10.30 -13.28
N ALA A 66 -15.08 -9.78 -12.46
CA ALA A 66 -13.64 -9.85 -12.73
C ALA A 66 -13.21 -11.30 -12.92
N SER A 67 -12.35 -11.55 -13.90
CA SER A 67 -11.76 -12.86 -14.06
C SER A 67 -10.84 -13.17 -12.87
N GLU A 68 -10.68 -14.45 -12.54
CA GLU A 68 -9.72 -14.86 -11.49
C GLU A 68 -8.30 -14.37 -11.81
N GLN A 69 -7.94 -14.33 -13.08
CA GLN A 69 -6.64 -13.83 -13.54
C GLN A 69 -6.49 -12.33 -13.27
N ASP A 70 -7.55 -11.54 -13.46
CA ASP A 70 -7.53 -10.12 -13.11
C ASP A 70 -7.32 -9.93 -11.61
N VAL A 71 -8.03 -10.71 -10.78
CA VAL A 71 -7.88 -10.64 -9.31
C VAL A 71 -6.45 -11.01 -8.87
N VAL A 72 -5.86 -12.04 -9.49
CA VAL A 72 -4.46 -12.43 -9.20
C VAL A 72 -3.51 -11.29 -9.56
N ALA A 73 -3.65 -10.70 -10.76
CA ALA A 73 -2.80 -9.59 -11.20
C ALA A 73 -2.93 -8.36 -10.30
N ILE A 74 -4.17 -8.01 -9.91
CA ILE A 74 -4.47 -6.91 -8.99
C ILE A 74 -3.80 -7.15 -7.63
N LEU A 75 -3.98 -8.34 -7.05
CA LEU A 75 -3.41 -8.68 -5.74
C LEU A 75 -1.88 -8.74 -5.77
N GLN A 76 -1.28 -9.18 -6.89
CA GLN A 76 0.17 -9.12 -7.05
C GLN A 76 0.68 -7.68 -6.99
N LEU A 77 0.03 -6.74 -7.68
CA LEU A 77 0.39 -5.31 -7.62
C LEU A 77 0.22 -4.71 -6.22
N VAL A 78 -0.82 -5.13 -5.47
CA VAL A 78 -1.00 -4.71 -4.08
C VAL A 78 0.13 -5.22 -3.18
N VAL A 79 0.50 -6.49 -3.35
CA VAL A 79 1.60 -7.11 -2.58
C VAL A 79 2.94 -6.45 -2.92
N ASP A 80 3.13 -6.03 -4.17
CA ASP A 80 4.36 -5.37 -4.64
C ASP A 80 4.35 -3.85 -4.46
N ASP A 81 3.31 -3.29 -3.85
CA ASP A 81 3.21 -1.85 -3.59
C ASP A 81 4.37 -1.36 -2.71
N PRO A 82 5.20 -0.40 -3.20
CA PRO A 82 6.32 0.14 -2.44
C PRO A 82 5.92 0.86 -1.14
N GLU A 83 4.72 1.43 -1.09
CA GLU A 83 4.22 2.07 0.13
C GLU A 83 3.92 1.02 1.21
N LEU A 84 3.32 -0.11 0.83
CA LEU A 84 3.07 -1.22 1.74
C LEU A 84 4.38 -1.86 2.22
N ASP A 85 5.39 -1.97 1.35
CA ASP A 85 6.70 -2.58 1.69
C ASP A 85 7.36 -1.95 2.91
N ARG A 86 7.18 -0.65 3.13
CA ARG A 86 7.75 0.08 4.26
C ARG A 86 7.24 -0.43 5.61
N TYR A 87 6.07 -1.07 5.62
CA TYR A 87 5.41 -1.55 6.82
C TYR A 87 5.47 -3.07 6.99
N LEU A 88 5.81 -3.81 5.93
CA LEU A 88 5.84 -5.28 6.01
C LEU A 88 6.97 -5.79 6.90
N HIS A 89 8.10 -5.08 6.96
CA HIS A 89 9.29 -5.45 7.75
C HIS A 89 9.65 -6.93 7.62
N LEU A 90 9.71 -7.43 6.38
CA LEU A 90 9.88 -8.86 6.09
C LEU A 90 11.17 -9.47 6.64
N GLY A 91 12.15 -8.64 7.02
CA GLY A 91 13.36 -9.09 7.70
C GLY A 91 13.18 -9.49 9.17
N GLU A 92 12.03 -9.16 9.77
CA GLU A 92 11.77 -9.49 11.17
C GLU A 92 11.30 -10.93 11.35
N PRO A 93 11.62 -11.59 12.46
CA PRO A 93 11.18 -12.95 12.74
C PRO A 93 9.66 -13.09 12.71
N GLY A 94 9.17 -14.09 11.98
CA GLY A 94 7.74 -14.39 11.87
C GLY A 94 6.96 -13.57 10.84
N ARG A 95 7.61 -12.60 10.14
CA ARG A 95 6.97 -11.81 9.09
C ARG A 95 7.19 -12.37 7.68
N PHE A 96 8.11 -13.29 7.54
CA PHE A 96 8.41 -13.94 6.27
C PHE A 96 8.18 -15.46 6.32
N PRO A 97 7.59 -16.09 5.31
CA PRO A 97 7.01 -15.49 4.12
C PRO A 97 5.75 -14.67 4.42
N LEU A 98 5.44 -13.66 3.58
CA LEU A 98 4.24 -12.85 3.75
C LEU A 98 3.00 -13.73 3.83
N GLN A 99 2.16 -13.46 4.82
CA GLN A 99 0.88 -14.16 4.99
C GLN A 99 -0.25 -13.25 4.51
N LEU A 100 -1.17 -13.80 3.71
CA LEU A 100 -2.33 -13.11 3.17
C LEU A 100 -3.61 -13.82 3.56
N SER A 101 -4.63 -13.05 3.91
CA SER A 101 -5.98 -13.54 4.18
C SER A 101 -7.02 -12.66 3.51
N GLY A 102 -8.22 -13.19 3.25
CA GLY A 102 -9.36 -12.45 2.72
C GLY A 102 -10.51 -13.38 2.35
N GLU A 103 -11.75 -12.92 2.52
CA GLU A 103 -12.94 -13.74 2.28
C GLU A 103 -13.23 -14.04 0.80
N ARG A 104 -12.71 -13.21 -0.10
CA ARG A 104 -12.98 -13.28 -1.56
C ARG A 104 -11.73 -13.59 -2.36
N LEU A 105 -10.76 -14.26 -1.78
CA LEU A 105 -9.57 -14.67 -2.49
C LEU A 105 -9.87 -15.86 -3.40
N PRO A 106 -9.36 -15.88 -4.65
CA PRO A 106 -9.50 -17.02 -5.54
C PRO A 106 -8.93 -18.29 -4.94
N ALA A 107 -9.59 -19.43 -5.15
CA ALA A 107 -9.05 -20.73 -4.76
C ALA A 107 -7.74 -20.99 -5.53
N GLY A 108 -6.70 -21.43 -4.81
CA GLY A 108 -5.40 -21.71 -5.43
C GLY A 108 -4.60 -20.47 -5.81
N LEU A 109 -4.93 -19.30 -5.24
CA LEU A 109 -4.19 -18.05 -5.44
C LEU A 109 -2.68 -18.26 -5.22
N LYS A 110 -1.90 -17.85 -6.21
CA LYS A 110 -0.44 -17.90 -6.19
C LYS A 110 0.11 -16.49 -6.38
N LEU A 111 0.67 -15.94 -5.33
CA LEU A 111 1.37 -14.65 -5.32
C LEU A 111 2.80 -14.89 -4.88
N ILE A 112 3.69 -13.98 -5.28
CA ILE A 112 5.12 -14.02 -4.92
C ILE A 112 5.48 -12.69 -4.27
N LYS A 113 6.23 -12.75 -3.17
CA LYS A 113 6.83 -11.58 -2.55
C LYS A 113 8.28 -11.86 -2.17
N ALA A 114 9.19 -11.01 -2.61
CA ALA A 114 10.65 -11.18 -2.36
C ALA A 114 11.16 -12.58 -2.74
N THR A 115 10.72 -13.11 -3.91
CA THR A 115 11.06 -14.43 -4.48
C THR A 115 10.41 -15.64 -3.81
N GLU A 116 9.67 -15.47 -2.73
CA GLU A 116 8.97 -16.54 -2.02
C GLU A 116 7.46 -16.51 -2.25
N PRO A 117 6.79 -17.66 -2.26
CA PRO A 117 5.34 -17.71 -2.33
C PRO A 117 4.68 -17.07 -1.11
N VAL A 118 3.69 -16.22 -1.35
CA VAL A 118 2.81 -15.68 -0.30
C VAL A 118 1.98 -16.82 0.28
N LYS A 119 1.93 -16.92 1.60
CA LYS A 119 1.17 -17.95 2.29
C LYS A 119 -0.27 -17.49 2.51
N ILE A 120 -1.24 -18.20 1.93
CA ILE A 120 -2.66 -17.93 2.17
C ILE A 120 -3.07 -18.59 3.49
N VAL A 121 -3.72 -17.82 4.37
CA VAL A 121 -4.17 -18.27 5.71
C VAL A 121 -5.63 -17.87 5.93
N ASP A 122 -6.31 -18.53 6.87
CA ASP A 122 -7.72 -18.24 7.19
C ASP A 122 -7.94 -16.87 7.84
N GLY A 123 -6.89 -16.25 8.35
CA GLY A 123 -6.92 -14.93 8.98
C GLY A 123 -6.01 -14.84 10.21
N PRO A 124 -5.84 -13.62 10.74
CA PRO A 124 -5.09 -13.44 11.97
C PRO A 124 -5.86 -13.99 13.17
N LYS A 125 -5.16 -14.69 14.05
CA LYS A 125 -5.70 -15.16 15.35
C LYS A 125 -5.58 -14.09 16.42
N SER A 126 -4.69 -13.15 16.22
CA SER A 126 -4.43 -12.00 17.10
C SER A 126 -3.98 -10.77 16.31
N LYS A 127 -4.05 -9.59 16.95
CA LYS A 127 -3.52 -8.35 16.35
C LYS A 127 -1.99 -8.35 16.20
N LYS A 128 -1.29 -9.32 16.79
CA LYS A 128 0.17 -9.46 16.70
C LYS A 128 0.60 -10.35 15.55
N ASP A 129 -0.34 -10.96 14.84
CA ASP A 129 -0.03 -11.82 13.71
C ASP A 129 0.29 -10.97 12.48
N ALA A 130 1.40 -11.25 11.84
CA ALA A 130 1.84 -10.57 10.62
C ALA A 130 1.07 -11.09 9.40
N VAL A 131 -0.23 -10.81 9.35
CA VAL A 131 -1.14 -11.22 8.27
C VAL A 131 -1.71 -9.98 7.58
N LEU A 132 -1.46 -9.84 6.29
CA LEU A 132 -2.12 -8.85 5.44
C LEU A 132 -3.54 -9.33 5.15
N VAL A 133 -4.55 -8.61 5.63
CA VAL A 133 -5.95 -8.98 5.46
C VAL A 133 -6.58 -8.13 4.38
N VAL A 134 -6.91 -8.73 3.25
CA VAL A 134 -7.70 -8.08 2.20
C VAL A 134 -9.16 -8.06 2.65
N THR A 135 -9.70 -6.87 2.88
CA THR A 135 -11.06 -6.66 3.36
C THR A 135 -12.06 -6.47 2.24
N GLU A 136 -11.60 -5.95 1.11
CA GLU A 136 -12.46 -5.68 -0.03
C GLU A 136 -11.66 -5.73 -1.34
N ILE A 137 -12.24 -6.33 -2.36
CA ILE A 137 -11.79 -6.26 -3.75
C ILE A 137 -13.02 -5.89 -4.58
N ASP A 138 -13.02 -4.70 -5.15
CA ASP A 138 -14.06 -4.22 -6.05
C ASP A 138 -13.45 -3.97 -7.42
N VAL A 139 -13.98 -4.68 -8.44
CA VAL A 139 -13.51 -4.55 -9.82
C VAL A 139 -14.68 -4.15 -10.69
N GLN A 140 -14.59 -3.00 -11.33
CA GLN A 140 -15.60 -2.39 -12.18
C GLN A 140 -15.01 -2.09 -13.56
N GLY A 141 -15.15 -3.02 -14.48
CA GLY A 141 -14.59 -2.91 -15.83
C GLY A 141 -13.07 -2.77 -15.81
N GLU A 142 -12.58 -1.59 -16.18
CA GLU A 142 -11.14 -1.28 -16.23
C GLU A 142 -10.61 -0.61 -14.95
N ARG A 143 -11.38 -0.56 -13.89
CA ARG A 143 -10.97 0.01 -12.60
C ARG A 143 -11.10 -1.02 -11.51
N ALA A 144 -10.17 -1.00 -10.58
CA ALA A 144 -10.24 -1.81 -9.38
C ALA A 144 -9.87 -0.99 -8.15
N THR A 145 -10.49 -1.35 -7.03
CA THR A 145 -10.14 -0.84 -5.70
C THR A 145 -9.93 -2.02 -4.77
N VAL A 146 -8.83 -2.00 -4.05
CA VAL A 146 -8.51 -3.00 -3.03
C VAL A 146 -8.32 -2.31 -1.70
N ARG A 147 -9.03 -2.78 -0.67
CA ARG A 147 -8.82 -2.36 0.70
C ARG A 147 -8.23 -3.49 1.51
N TYR A 148 -7.28 -3.15 2.35
CA TYR A 148 -6.61 -4.11 3.22
C TYR A 148 -6.26 -3.49 4.57
N ARG A 149 -5.93 -4.36 5.52
CA ARG A 149 -5.37 -3.98 6.81
C ARG A 149 -4.18 -4.87 7.16
N TYR A 150 -3.26 -4.32 7.91
CA TYR A 150 -2.14 -5.03 8.47
C TYR A 150 -2.02 -4.64 9.95
N ASP A 151 -2.66 -5.45 10.79
CA ASP A 151 -3.00 -5.08 12.17
C ASP A 151 -1.76 -4.95 13.08
N ILE A 152 -0.68 -5.70 12.79
CA ILE A 152 0.55 -5.63 13.58
C ILE A 152 1.21 -4.25 13.53
N GLU A 153 1.05 -3.54 12.40
CA GLU A 153 1.54 -2.17 12.20
C GLU A 153 0.42 -1.12 12.33
N SER A 154 -0.79 -1.56 12.70
CA SER A 154 -1.96 -0.69 12.82
C SER A 154 -2.25 0.13 11.56
N ILE A 155 -1.99 -0.42 10.36
CA ILE A 155 -2.24 0.28 9.10
C ILE A 155 -3.48 -0.26 8.38
N ARG A 156 -4.10 0.65 7.62
CA ARG A 156 -5.11 0.33 6.61
C ARG A 156 -4.71 0.96 5.29
N GLY A 157 -4.84 0.18 4.23
CA GLY A 157 -4.53 0.61 2.88
C GLY A 157 -5.76 0.63 1.98
N ASN A 158 -5.75 1.57 1.06
CA ASN A 158 -6.70 1.65 -0.05
C ASN A 158 -5.90 1.91 -1.33
N VAL A 159 -5.98 0.96 -2.25
CA VAL A 159 -5.26 0.98 -3.52
C VAL A 159 -6.24 1.07 -4.67
N SER A 160 -6.00 1.99 -5.59
CA SER A 160 -6.77 2.13 -6.82
C SER A 160 -5.91 1.71 -8.01
N LEU A 161 -6.49 0.87 -8.87
CA LEU A 161 -5.82 0.34 -10.06
C LEU A 161 -6.65 0.63 -11.31
N ALA A 162 -5.98 0.68 -12.45
CA ALA A 162 -6.62 0.77 -13.75
C ALA A 162 -6.05 -0.28 -14.69
N LYS A 163 -6.91 -0.83 -15.54
CA LYS A 163 -6.53 -1.77 -16.61
C LYS A 163 -6.11 -0.99 -17.83
N THR A 164 -4.96 -1.32 -18.38
CA THR A 164 -4.41 -0.74 -19.61
C THR A 164 -4.26 -1.82 -20.66
N SER A 165 -3.78 -1.46 -21.85
CA SER A 165 -3.43 -2.43 -22.89
C SER A 165 -2.32 -3.41 -22.47
N HIS A 166 -1.55 -3.07 -21.44
CA HIS A 166 -0.44 -3.87 -20.91
C HIS A 166 -0.79 -4.65 -19.63
N GLY A 167 -2.03 -4.54 -19.16
CA GLY A 167 -2.51 -5.18 -17.94
C GLY A 167 -2.93 -4.18 -16.87
N TRP A 168 -3.05 -4.65 -15.63
CA TRP A 168 -3.38 -3.80 -14.51
C TRP A 168 -2.19 -2.96 -14.06
N GLU A 169 -2.45 -1.71 -13.68
CA GLU A 169 -1.46 -0.77 -13.15
C GLU A 169 -1.97 -0.11 -11.87
N LEU A 170 -1.09 0.04 -10.90
CA LEU A 170 -1.35 0.79 -9.69
C LEU A 170 -1.38 2.30 -10.02
N LYS A 171 -2.48 2.97 -9.71
CA LYS A 171 -2.66 4.41 -9.96
C LYS A 171 -2.51 5.24 -8.69
N ASN A 172 -2.98 4.72 -7.58
CA ASN A 172 -2.87 5.41 -6.29
C ASN A 172 -2.83 4.39 -5.16
N SER A 173 -1.97 4.64 -4.19
CA SER A 173 -1.92 3.91 -2.93
C SER A 173 -1.99 4.91 -1.78
N ARG A 174 -2.82 4.63 -0.81
CA ARG A 174 -2.98 5.44 0.40
C ARG A 174 -3.00 4.53 1.62
N LEU A 175 -2.06 4.74 2.51
CA LEU A 175 -2.01 4.09 3.81
C LEU A 175 -2.36 5.08 4.91
N VAL A 176 -3.04 4.59 5.93
CA VAL A 176 -3.42 5.34 7.11
C VAL A 176 -3.08 4.50 8.35
N GLU A 177 -2.35 5.09 9.28
CA GLU A 177 -2.07 4.53 10.60
C GLU A 177 -3.22 4.85 11.57
N HIS A 178 -3.49 3.94 12.51
CA HIS A 178 -4.59 4.04 13.48
C HIS A 178 -4.10 3.95 14.92
#